data_5f52cb0b563543e0388be99a8b474bd5
#
_entry.id   5f52cb0b563543e0388be99a8b474bd5
#
_cell.length_a   1.000
_cell.length_b   1.000
_cell.length_c   1.000
_cell.angle_alpha   90.00
_cell.angle_beta   90.00
_cell.angle_gamma   90.00
#
_symmetry.space_group_name_H-M   'P 1'
#
loop_
_entity.id
_entity.type
_entity.pdbx_description
1 polymer ?
#
loop_
_entity_poly.entity_id
_entity_poly.type
_entity_poly.pdbx_seq_one_letter_code
_entity_poly.pdbx_strand_id
1 'polypeptide(L)'
;MQDKIISNLQGIRRQMLKILGEVSSLTNSPLAIEDAIDDYWHPKCDVFQTDTQWIVLVELAGVEKDEIIISVTPEFLRISGLRNLHEDNAHAFYHSMEIETGRFDRRIFFPDISLDKENPKVQYHNGILRICFSLSATVERIIPIQ
;
A
#
# COMPACT_ATOMS: atom_id res chain seq x y z
N MET A 1 10.01 16.86 -28.51
CA MET A 1 9.23 15.73 -29.06
C MET A 1 9.08 14.56 -28.08
N GLN A 2 10.15 14.14 -27.39
CA GLN A 2 10.09 13.11 -26.34
C GLN A 2 9.24 13.50 -25.14
N ASP A 3 9.31 14.74 -24.68
CA ASP A 3 8.54 15.21 -23.53
C ASP A 3 7.02 15.17 -23.77
N LYS A 4 6.60 15.37 -25.01
CA LYS A 4 5.18 15.35 -25.39
C LYS A 4 4.62 13.93 -25.41
N ILE A 5 5.45 12.95 -25.79
CA ILE A 5 5.09 11.52 -25.79
C ILE A 5 4.99 11.01 -24.36
N ILE A 6 5.93 11.36 -23.49
CA ILE A 6 5.92 10.99 -22.08
C ILE A 6 4.70 11.59 -21.37
N SER A 7 4.37 12.84 -21.63
CA SER A 7 3.19 13.50 -21.09
C SER A 7 1.89 12.82 -21.52
N ASN A 8 1.79 12.38 -22.78
CA ASN A 8 0.62 11.66 -23.29
C ASN A 8 0.49 10.26 -22.67
N LEU A 9 1.60 9.54 -22.49
CA LEU A 9 1.62 8.22 -21.85
C LEU A 9 1.21 8.32 -20.38
N GLN A 10 1.66 9.34 -19.67
CA GLN A 10 1.24 9.58 -18.29
C GLN A 10 -0.26 9.91 -18.20
N GLY A 11 -0.80 10.68 -19.14
CA GLY A 11 -2.21 10.98 -19.22
C GLY A 11 -3.07 9.73 -19.45
N ILE A 12 -2.64 8.86 -20.35
CA ILE A 12 -3.32 7.57 -20.62
C ILE A 12 -3.28 6.68 -19.38
N ARG A 13 -2.12 6.58 -18.72
CA ARG A 13 -1.98 5.83 -17.47
C ARG A 13 -2.95 6.33 -16.40
N ARG A 14 -3.05 7.63 -16.21
CA ARG A 14 -3.98 8.25 -15.24
C ARG A 14 -5.42 7.89 -15.54
N GLN A 15 -5.84 7.95 -16.80
CA GLN A 15 -7.21 7.58 -17.18
C GLN A 15 -7.51 6.10 -16.96
N MET A 16 -6.57 5.22 -17.28
CA MET A 16 -6.72 3.79 -17.03
C MET A 16 -6.83 3.49 -15.54
N LEU A 17 -5.99 4.11 -14.71
CA LEU A 17 -6.02 3.94 -13.27
C LEU A 17 -7.31 4.47 -12.64
N LYS A 18 -7.87 5.55 -13.18
CA LYS A 18 -9.17 6.07 -12.75
C LYS A 18 -10.29 5.08 -13.02
N ILE A 19 -10.32 4.47 -14.19
CA ILE A 19 -11.31 3.43 -14.55
C ILE A 19 -11.16 2.22 -13.63
N LEU A 20 -9.95 1.76 -13.37
CA LEU A 20 -9.67 0.66 -12.44
C LEU A 20 -10.10 1.00 -11.02
N GLY A 21 -9.94 2.26 -10.61
CA GLY A 21 -10.41 2.75 -9.32
C GLY A 21 -11.91 2.66 -9.16
N GLU A 22 -12.66 3.05 -10.17
CA GLU A 22 -14.12 2.96 -10.19
C GLU A 22 -14.59 1.50 -10.13
N VAL A 23 -13.95 0.60 -10.87
CA VAL A 23 -14.25 -0.84 -10.83
C VAL A 23 -13.94 -1.44 -9.46
N SER A 24 -12.83 -1.06 -8.85
CA SER A 24 -12.42 -1.58 -7.54
C SER A 24 -13.33 -1.11 -6.41
N SER A 25 -13.84 0.11 -6.48
CA SER A 25 -14.82 0.61 -5.49
C SER A 25 -16.12 -0.19 -5.50
N LEU A 26 -16.49 -0.74 -6.67
CA LEU A 26 -17.65 -1.62 -6.83
C LEU A 26 -17.44 -3.02 -6.23
N THR A 27 -16.20 -3.45 -6.05
CA THR A 27 -15.86 -4.80 -5.57
C THR A 27 -15.53 -4.84 -4.08
N ASN A 28 -15.67 -3.75 -3.34
CA ASN A 28 -15.29 -3.63 -1.92
C ASN A 28 -13.84 -4.07 -1.63
N SER A 29 -12.92 -3.80 -2.56
CA SER A 29 -11.50 -4.07 -2.36
C SER A 29 -10.95 -3.26 -1.18
N PRO A 30 -10.15 -3.85 -0.28
CA PRO A 30 -9.47 -3.09 0.77
C PRO A 30 -8.39 -2.15 0.22
N LEU A 31 -8.07 -2.25 -1.06
CA LEU A 31 -7.07 -1.41 -1.71
C LEU A 31 -7.71 -0.14 -2.23
N ALA A 32 -7.26 1.00 -1.72
CA ALA A 32 -7.67 2.29 -2.25
C ALA A 32 -6.94 2.57 -3.56
N ILE A 33 -7.69 2.66 -4.64
CA ILE A 33 -7.12 2.98 -5.95
C ILE A 33 -7.12 4.50 -6.21
N GLU A 34 -7.74 5.27 -5.34
CA GLU A 34 -7.69 6.74 -5.42
C GLU A 34 -6.26 7.29 -5.47
N ASP A 35 -5.34 6.63 -4.76
CA ASP A 35 -3.92 7.01 -4.77
C ASP A 35 -3.21 6.65 -6.08
N ALA A 36 -3.82 5.83 -6.93
CA ALA A 36 -3.27 5.45 -8.21
C ALA A 36 -3.30 6.58 -9.27
N ILE A 37 -3.96 7.70 -8.96
CA ILE A 37 -4.02 8.88 -9.82
C ILE A 37 -2.81 9.78 -9.60
N ASP A 38 -2.10 9.64 -8.49
CA ASP A 38 -0.93 10.43 -8.15
C ASP A 38 0.34 9.93 -8.85
N ASP A 39 1.37 10.77 -8.89
CA ASP A 39 2.68 10.44 -9.46
C ASP A 39 3.49 9.46 -8.60
N TYR A 40 2.88 8.90 -7.57
CA TYR A 40 3.45 7.87 -6.71
C TYR A 40 3.32 6.49 -7.34
N TRP A 41 4.33 5.66 -7.17
CA TRP A 41 4.17 4.25 -7.49
C TRP A 41 3.55 3.51 -6.29
N HIS A 42 2.87 2.42 -6.57
CA HIS A 42 2.13 1.66 -5.57
C HIS A 42 2.75 0.29 -5.40
N PRO A 43 3.42 0.04 -4.25
CA PRO A 43 3.96 -1.29 -3.97
C PRO A 43 2.86 -2.33 -3.92
N LYS A 44 3.17 -3.51 -4.41
CA LYS A 44 2.23 -4.64 -4.36
C LYS A 44 2.03 -5.10 -2.94
N CYS A 45 0.79 -5.30 -2.57
CA CYS A 45 0.38 -5.70 -1.24
C CYS A 45 -0.49 -6.95 -1.30
N ASP A 46 -0.21 -7.90 -0.40
CA ASP A 46 -1.14 -8.98 -0.08
C ASP A 46 -1.82 -8.66 1.24
N VAL A 47 -3.13 -8.83 1.28
CA VAL A 47 -3.95 -8.62 2.47
C VAL A 47 -4.73 -9.89 2.73
N PHE A 48 -4.57 -10.45 3.92
CA PHE A 48 -5.25 -11.69 4.29
C PHE A 48 -5.53 -11.75 5.78
N GLN A 49 -6.41 -12.66 6.13
CA GLN A 49 -6.85 -12.86 7.50
C GLN A 49 -6.63 -14.32 7.90
N THR A 50 -6.13 -14.50 9.12
CA THR A 50 -6.10 -15.79 9.80
C THR A 50 -7.17 -15.82 10.89
N ASP A 51 -7.24 -16.89 11.66
CA ASP A 51 -8.20 -16.99 12.79
C ASP A 51 -7.93 -15.92 13.86
N THR A 52 -6.72 -15.40 13.95
CA THR A 52 -6.30 -14.51 15.04
C THR A 52 -5.77 -13.16 14.58
N GLN A 53 -5.47 -12.99 13.30
CA GLN A 53 -4.80 -11.79 12.81
C GLN A 53 -5.31 -11.36 11.44
N TRP A 54 -5.24 -10.07 11.20
CA TRP A 54 -5.34 -9.46 9.88
C TRP A 54 -3.95 -8.99 9.48
N ILE A 55 -3.49 -9.41 8.31
CA ILE A 55 -2.08 -9.29 7.92
C ILE A 55 -1.96 -8.60 6.57
N VAL A 56 -1.02 -7.69 6.49
CA VAL A 56 -0.63 -7.01 5.26
C VAL A 56 0.83 -7.29 4.97
N LEU A 57 1.11 -7.77 3.77
CA LEU A 57 2.46 -7.90 3.24
C LEU A 57 2.67 -6.87 2.14
N VAL A 58 3.77 -6.16 2.19
CA VAL A 58 4.13 -5.15 1.19
C VAL A 58 5.50 -5.46 0.62
N GLU A 59 5.60 -5.54 -0.70
CA GLU A 59 6.88 -5.73 -1.39
C GLU A 59 7.61 -4.40 -1.51
N LEU A 60 8.68 -4.25 -0.76
CA LEU A 60 9.50 -3.03 -0.70
C LEU A 60 10.99 -3.33 -0.85
N ALA A 61 11.33 -4.26 -1.74
CA ALA A 61 12.73 -4.62 -1.98
C ALA A 61 13.58 -3.37 -2.30
N GLY A 62 14.73 -3.27 -1.66
CA GLY A 62 15.65 -2.16 -1.88
C GLY A 62 15.29 -0.85 -1.18
N VAL A 63 14.20 -0.82 -0.42
CA VAL A 63 13.85 0.35 0.40
C VAL A 63 14.55 0.26 1.74
N GLU A 64 15.21 1.33 2.14
CA GLU A 64 15.80 1.42 3.47
C GLU A 64 14.70 1.51 4.54
N LYS A 65 14.90 0.82 5.64
CA LYS A 65 13.93 0.81 6.75
C LYS A 65 13.54 2.22 7.20
N ASP A 66 14.51 3.14 7.23
CA ASP A 66 14.30 4.52 7.68
C ASP A 66 13.48 5.35 6.68
N GLU A 67 13.34 4.87 5.45
CA GLU A 67 12.54 5.50 4.40
C GLU A 67 11.09 4.99 4.35
N ILE A 68 10.71 4.10 5.24
CA ILE A 68 9.36 3.55 5.34
C ILE A 68 8.61 4.26 6.45
N ILE A 69 7.46 4.82 6.12
CA ILE A 69 6.56 5.48 7.07
C ILE A 69 5.26 4.69 7.10
N ILE A 70 4.86 4.27 8.31
CA ILE A 70 3.61 3.57 8.55
C ILE A 70 2.75 4.42 9.45
N SER A 71 1.51 4.66 9.05
CA SER A 71 0.53 5.36 9.87
C SER A 71 -0.80 4.60 9.88
N VAL A 72 -1.50 4.71 11.00
CA VAL A 72 -2.80 4.05 11.19
C VAL A 72 -3.82 5.11 11.55
N THR A 73 -4.90 5.14 10.79
CA THR A 73 -6.10 5.91 11.10
C THR A 73 -7.21 4.96 11.52
N PRO A 74 -8.35 5.43 12.05
CA PRO A 74 -9.47 4.53 12.32
C PRO A 74 -9.98 3.78 11.08
N GLU A 75 -9.72 4.30 9.88
CA GLU A 75 -10.28 3.79 8.64
C GLU A 75 -9.30 2.99 7.81
N PHE A 76 -8.02 3.35 7.83
CA PHE A 76 -7.02 2.73 6.95
C PHE A 76 -5.61 2.70 7.54
N LEU A 77 -4.85 1.77 7.02
CA LEU A 77 -3.41 1.67 7.17
C LEU A 77 -2.76 2.37 5.97
N ARG A 78 -1.83 3.26 6.23
CA ARG A 78 -1.07 3.95 5.19
C ARG A 78 0.40 3.56 5.28
N ILE A 79 0.97 3.21 4.14
CA ILE A 79 2.39 2.89 4.00
C ILE A 79 2.95 3.80 2.91
N SER A 80 3.94 4.59 3.26
CA SER A 80 4.56 5.54 2.34
C SER A 80 6.07 5.56 2.51
N GLY A 81 6.75 6.13 1.55
CA GLY A 81 8.19 6.25 1.61
C GLY A 81 8.82 6.56 0.26
N LEU A 82 10.10 6.23 0.16
CA LEU A 82 10.91 6.50 -1.02
C LEU A 82 11.77 5.27 -1.33
N ARG A 83 11.74 4.82 -2.59
CA ARG A 83 12.69 3.84 -3.10
C ARG A 83 13.62 4.51 -4.11
N ASN A 84 14.89 4.54 -3.81
CA ASN A 84 15.91 5.09 -4.68
C ASN A 84 16.90 4.00 -5.05
N LEU A 85 16.75 3.46 -6.26
CA LEU A 85 17.62 2.43 -6.83
C LEU A 85 18.47 2.97 -7.99
N HIS A 86 18.38 4.26 -8.27
CA HIS A 86 19.15 4.84 -9.36
C HIS A 86 20.63 4.88 -8.99
N GLU A 87 21.45 4.32 -9.86
CA GLU A 87 22.86 4.62 -9.82
C GLU A 87 23.07 6.09 -10.19
N ASP A 88 23.77 6.79 -9.34
CA ASP A 88 24.10 8.21 -9.55
C ASP A 88 25.21 8.33 -10.59
N ASN A 89 24.89 7.90 -11.81
CA ASN A 89 25.79 7.93 -12.93
C ASN A 89 25.22 8.80 -14.05
N ALA A 90 25.74 10.01 -14.18
CA ALA A 90 25.30 10.99 -15.19
C ALA A 90 25.47 10.49 -16.64
N HIS A 91 26.24 9.43 -16.85
CA HIS A 91 26.48 8.81 -18.17
C HIS A 91 25.69 7.52 -18.39
N ALA A 92 24.83 7.13 -17.45
CA ALA A 92 24.00 5.95 -17.61
C ALA A 92 22.95 6.15 -18.72
N PHE A 93 22.87 5.22 -19.63
CA PHE A 93 21.84 5.16 -20.66
C PHE A 93 21.00 3.91 -20.45
N TYR A 94 19.73 4.09 -20.04
CA TYR A 94 18.84 2.98 -19.77
C TYR A 94 18.22 2.45 -21.05
N HIS A 95 18.33 1.16 -21.29
CA HIS A 95 17.65 0.48 -22.38
C HIS A 95 16.22 0.07 -22.01
N SER A 96 15.98 -0.18 -20.74
CA SER A 96 14.66 -0.51 -20.20
C SER A 96 14.61 -0.11 -18.72
N MET A 97 13.47 0.38 -18.29
CA MET A 97 13.20 0.77 -16.88
C MET A 97 11.85 0.22 -16.46
N GLU A 98 11.85 -0.93 -15.82
CA GLU A 98 10.63 -1.60 -15.35
C GLU A 98 10.47 -1.53 -13.85
N ILE A 99 11.58 -1.34 -13.11
CA ILE A 99 11.53 -1.22 -11.65
C ILE A 99 11.04 0.16 -11.28
N GLU A 100 9.95 0.20 -10.57
CA GLU A 100 9.37 1.45 -10.09
C GLU A 100 10.20 2.02 -8.95
N THR A 101 10.52 3.30 -9.04
CA THR A 101 11.32 4.06 -8.07
C THR A 101 10.66 5.38 -7.74
N GLY A 102 11.19 6.05 -6.74
CA GLY A 102 10.66 7.30 -6.27
C GLY A 102 9.72 7.13 -5.09
N ARG A 103 8.87 8.09 -4.88
CA ARG A 103 7.91 8.08 -3.78
C ARG A 103 6.81 7.06 -4.02
N PHE A 104 6.45 6.36 -2.96
CA PHE A 104 5.33 5.44 -2.96
C PHE A 104 4.33 5.78 -1.85
N ASP A 105 3.09 5.41 -2.09
CA ASP A 105 2.00 5.56 -1.14
C ASP A 105 0.98 4.44 -1.36
N ARG A 106 0.58 3.79 -0.28
CA ARG A 106 -0.48 2.78 -0.28
C ARG A 106 -1.39 3.01 0.90
N ARG A 107 -2.69 3.03 0.64
CA ARG A 107 -3.73 3.02 1.68
C ARG A 107 -4.48 1.71 1.59
N ILE A 108 -4.63 1.06 2.72
CA ILE A 108 -5.33 -0.20 2.84
C ILE A 108 -6.42 -0.02 3.87
N PHE A 109 -7.67 -0.04 3.42
CA PHE A 109 -8.81 0.15 4.30
C PHE A 109 -9.01 -1.07 5.18
N PHE A 110 -9.27 -0.83 6.45
CA PHE A 110 -9.60 -1.90 7.38
C PHE A 110 -10.93 -2.54 7.02
N PRO A 111 -11.04 -3.86 7.14
CA PRO A 111 -12.33 -4.54 6.98
C PRO A 111 -13.24 -4.21 8.16
N ASP A 112 -14.53 -4.48 8.00
CA ASP A 112 -15.53 -4.30 9.05
C ASP A 112 -15.48 -5.46 10.06
N ILE A 113 -14.34 -5.57 10.73
CA ILE A 113 -14.07 -6.53 11.80
C ILE A 113 -13.37 -5.80 12.95
N SER A 114 -13.46 -6.38 14.13
CA SER A 114 -12.83 -5.78 15.30
C SER A 114 -11.33 -6.11 15.35
N LEU A 115 -10.49 -5.10 15.18
CA LEU A 115 -9.04 -5.19 15.21
C LEU A 115 -8.44 -4.32 16.31
N ASP A 116 -7.37 -4.79 16.91
CA ASP A 116 -6.51 -3.96 17.77
C ASP A 116 -5.62 -3.10 16.88
N LYS A 117 -6.07 -1.88 16.60
CA LYS A 117 -5.36 -0.93 15.74
C LYS A 117 -4.26 -0.15 16.46
N GLU A 118 -4.20 -0.25 17.78
CA GLU A 118 -3.24 0.51 18.58
C GLU A 118 -1.88 -0.18 18.70
N ASN A 119 -1.85 -1.51 18.58
CA ASN A 119 -0.64 -2.30 18.80
C ASN A 119 -0.33 -3.25 17.62
N PRO A 120 -0.13 -2.73 16.42
CA PRO A 120 0.29 -3.58 15.29
C PRO A 120 1.70 -4.09 15.50
N LYS A 121 1.97 -5.29 15.04
CA LYS A 121 3.32 -5.83 14.95
C LYS A 121 3.86 -5.60 13.55
N VAL A 122 5.02 -4.99 13.47
CA VAL A 122 5.65 -4.63 12.20
C VAL A 122 7.02 -5.28 12.11
N GLN A 123 7.27 -5.97 11.01
CA GLN A 123 8.54 -6.58 10.68
C GLN A 123 8.93 -6.25 9.25
N TYR A 124 10.20 -5.99 9.03
CA TYR A 124 10.74 -5.76 7.70
C TYR A 124 11.94 -6.67 7.49
N HIS A 125 11.82 -7.61 6.56
CA HIS A 125 12.83 -8.63 6.31
C HIS A 125 12.85 -9.04 4.84
N ASN A 126 14.03 -9.12 4.26
CA ASN A 126 14.24 -9.49 2.86
C ASN A 126 13.36 -8.70 1.86
N GLY A 127 13.18 -7.42 2.11
CA GLY A 127 12.37 -6.54 1.26
C GLY A 127 10.87 -6.68 1.41
N ILE A 128 10.40 -7.48 2.35
CA ILE A 128 8.97 -7.65 2.64
C ILE A 128 8.64 -6.99 3.99
N LEU A 129 7.74 -6.02 3.94
CA LEU A 129 7.16 -5.41 5.12
C LEU A 129 5.92 -6.22 5.52
N ARG A 130 5.89 -6.69 6.77
CA ARG A 130 4.79 -7.46 7.32
C ARG A 130 4.17 -6.69 8.48
N ILE A 131 2.89 -6.40 8.37
CA ILE A 131 2.13 -5.67 9.39
C ILE A 131 0.96 -6.55 9.83
N CYS A 132 0.89 -6.82 11.12
CA CYS A 132 -0.12 -7.70 11.71
C CYS A 132 -0.93 -6.95 12.76
N PHE A 133 -2.23 -7.09 12.65
CA PHE A 133 -3.18 -6.59 13.65
C PHE A 133 -3.90 -7.80 14.25
N SER A 134 -3.93 -7.87 15.58
CA SER A 134 -4.68 -8.91 16.27
C SER A 134 -6.18 -8.66 16.15
N LEU A 135 -6.94 -9.72 15.95
CA LEU A 135 -8.39 -9.67 16.03
C LEU A 135 -8.76 -9.44 17.51
N SER A 136 -9.61 -8.43 17.76
CA SER A 136 -10.13 -8.21 19.11
C SER A 136 -11.10 -9.32 19.45
N ALA A 137 -10.95 -9.92 20.65
CA ALA A 137 -11.88 -10.92 21.12
C ALA A 137 -13.28 -10.30 21.26
N THR A 138 -14.29 -10.96 20.67
CA THR A 138 -15.68 -10.60 20.90
C THR A 138 -16.00 -11.00 22.34
N VAL A 139 -16.10 -10.01 23.23
CA VAL A 139 -16.54 -10.29 24.59
C VAL A 139 -18.08 -10.37 24.57
N GLU A 140 -18.57 -11.59 24.60
CA GLU A 140 -20.00 -11.82 24.78
C GLU A 140 -20.39 -11.33 26.18
N ARG A 141 -21.20 -10.28 26.24
CA ARG A 141 -21.66 -9.71 27.50
C ARG A 141 -23.06 -10.21 27.78
N ILE A 142 -23.20 -11.08 28.79
CA ILE A 142 -24.50 -11.52 29.26
C ILE A 142 -25.11 -10.37 30.08
N ILE A 143 -26.27 -9.87 29.64
CA ILE A 143 -27.02 -8.83 30.34
C ILE A 143 -28.10 -9.53 31.16
N PRO A 144 -28.07 -9.42 32.50
CA PRO A 144 -29.13 -10.02 33.32
C PRO A 144 -30.46 -9.26 33.11
N ILE A 145 -31.53 -10.03 33.01
CA ILE A 145 -32.90 -9.48 32.92
C ILE A 145 -33.33 -9.12 34.32
N GLN A 146 -33.73 -7.86 34.51
CA GLN A 146 -34.28 -7.37 35.76
C GLN A 146 -35.80 -7.59 35.82
#